data_4a7f7e27b6e3f20bf05706102751b3e2
#
_entry.id   4a7f7e27b6e3f20bf05706102751b3e2
#
_cell.length_a   1.000
_cell.length_b   1.000
_cell.length_c   1.000
_cell.angle_alpha   90.00
_cell.angle_beta   90.00
_cell.angle_gamma   90.00
#
_symmetry.space_group_name_H-M   'P 1'
#
loop_
_entity.id
_entity.type
_entity.pdbx_description
1 polymer ?
#
loop_
_entity_poly.entity_id
_entity_poly.type
_entity_poly.pdbx_seq_one_letter_code
_entity_poly.pdbx_strand_id
1 'polypeptide(L)'
;MVMKAEKIMANLYVLMGDTLQESNATLVSMNQEEVVMMWHQRLRHMSERGLQILAERDLLPRLKEVDLPFCEHCVISKQHKLKFARSTTRSKNILDLVHSDVWESPEVSLGGAKYFVSFIDVYSRRLWVYPIKRKSYVFPIFKEFKAQVELKTGKRIKCLRTNNGGEYVDGDFLAFYKQKGIIRQFSVPHTPQ
;
A
#
# COMPACT_ATOMS: atom_id res chain seq x y z
N MET A 1 -8.44 -3.65 35.28
CA MET A 1 -8.81 -5.04 35.62
C MET A 1 -7.67 -5.94 35.19
N VAL A 2 -7.00 -6.63 36.13
CA VAL A 2 -5.86 -7.51 35.80
C VAL A 2 -6.39 -8.93 35.80
N MET A 3 -6.39 -9.56 34.63
CA MET A 3 -6.71 -10.98 34.50
C MET A 3 -5.53 -11.81 34.99
N LYS A 4 -5.78 -12.76 35.86
CA LYS A 4 -4.77 -13.75 36.30
C LYS A 4 -5.05 -15.07 35.60
N ALA A 5 -4.00 -15.66 35.03
CA ALA A 5 -4.06 -16.97 34.42
C ALA A 5 -2.99 -17.86 35.01
N GLU A 6 -3.31 -19.11 35.31
CA GLU A 6 -2.37 -20.11 35.83
C GLU A 6 -1.98 -21.09 34.70
N LYS A 7 -0.69 -21.34 34.58
CA LYS A 7 -0.15 -22.28 33.59
C LYS A 7 -0.32 -23.73 34.10
N ILE A 8 -1.06 -24.55 33.35
CA ILE A 8 -1.31 -25.93 33.73
C ILE A 8 -0.28 -26.86 33.08
N MET A 9 -0.07 -26.77 31.79
CA MET A 9 0.87 -27.62 31.03
C MET A 9 1.35 -26.94 29.76
N ALA A 10 2.61 -27.12 29.41
CA ALA A 10 3.21 -26.62 28.16
C ALA A 10 2.81 -25.15 27.87
N ASN A 11 1.93 -24.94 26.91
CA ASN A 11 1.40 -23.59 26.55
C ASN A 11 -0.08 -23.41 26.90
N LEU A 12 -0.61 -24.22 27.82
CA LEU A 12 -2.01 -24.13 28.26
C LEU A 12 -2.08 -23.31 29.55
N TYR A 13 -2.94 -22.29 29.53
CA TYR A 13 -3.20 -21.42 30.66
C TYR A 13 -4.70 -21.47 31.01
N VAL A 14 -5.03 -21.60 32.29
CA VAL A 14 -6.40 -21.46 32.77
C VAL A 14 -6.60 -20.08 33.37
N LEU A 15 -7.62 -19.40 32.92
CA LEU A 15 -8.01 -18.11 33.45
C LEU A 15 -8.61 -18.29 34.85
N MET A 16 -7.97 -17.69 35.86
CA MET A 16 -8.47 -17.70 37.23
C MET A 16 -9.45 -16.53 37.39
N GLY A 17 -10.73 -16.86 37.37
CA GLY A 17 -11.80 -15.89 37.59
C GLY A 17 -13.15 -16.60 37.67
N ASP A 18 -14.03 -16.08 38.50
CA ASP A 18 -15.41 -16.54 38.50
C ASP A 18 -16.10 -16.06 37.24
N THR A 19 -16.76 -16.97 36.55
CA THR A 19 -17.68 -16.59 35.47
C THR A 19 -18.81 -15.83 36.13
N LEU A 20 -18.87 -14.51 35.96
CA LEU A 20 -20.03 -13.73 36.29
C LEU A 20 -21.21 -14.28 35.47
N GLN A 21 -22.01 -15.15 36.06
CA GLN A 21 -23.35 -15.42 35.57
C GLN A 21 -24.15 -14.18 35.93
N GLU A 22 -24.12 -13.18 35.09
CA GLU A 22 -25.05 -12.05 35.21
C GLU A 22 -26.45 -12.54 34.86
N SER A 23 -27.12 -12.99 35.89
CA SER A 23 -28.58 -13.19 35.89
C SER A 23 -29.37 -11.87 35.77
N ASN A 24 -28.68 -10.73 35.79
CA ASN A 24 -29.25 -9.39 35.63
C ASN A 24 -28.45 -8.58 34.60
N ALA A 25 -28.10 -9.16 33.45
CA ALA A 25 -27.81 -8.32 32.30
C ALA A 25 -29.07 -7.49 32.04
N THR A 26 -29.02 -6.22 32.33
CA THR A 26 -29.96 -5.24 31.81
C THR A 26 -30.00 -5.50 30.31
N LEU A 27 -31.08 -6.13 29.87
CA LEU A 27 -31.30 -6.43 28.45
C LEU A 27 -31.46 -5.07 27.78
N VAL A 28 -30.33 -4.48 27.40
CA VAL A 28 -30.34 -3.40 26.43
C VAL A 28 -31.13 -3.97 25.26
N SER A 29 -32.28 -3.36 24.99
CA SER A 29 -33.13 -3.70 23.87
C SER A 29 -32.31 -3.40 22.60
N MET A 30 -31.49 -4.34 22.21
CA MET A 30 -30.77 -4.26 20.93
C MET A 30 -31.82 -4.29 19.84
N ASN A 31 -31.76 -3.31 18.95
CA ASN A 31 -32.57 -3.32 17.74
C ASN A 31 -32.08 -4.44 16.80
N GLN A 32 -32.87 -4.76 15.78
CA GLN A 32 -32.57 -5.86 14.88
C GLN A 32 -31.22 -5.65 14.14
N GLU A 33 -30.90 -4.44 13.74
CA GLU A 33 -29.64 -4.09 13.07
C GLU A 33 -28.43 -4.32 13.97
N GLU A 34 -28.54 -3.99 15.27
CA GLU A 34 -27.48 -4.22 16.25
C GLU A 34 -27.24 -5.71 16.48
N VAL A 35 -28.28 -6.53 16.49
CA VAL A 35 -28.17 -7.99 16.61
C VAL A 35 -27.51 -8.59 15.37
N VAL A 36 -27.87 -8.15 14.17
CA VAL A 36 -27.23 -8.58 12.91
C VAL A 36 -25.76 -8.21 12.90
N MET A 37 -25.44 -6.96 13.24
CA MET A 37 -24.06 -6.48 13.28
C MET A 37 -23.22 -7.21 14.34
N MET A 38 -23.78 -7.46 15.51
CA MET A 38 -23.11 -8.24 16.55
C MET A 38 -22.74 -9.65 16.07
N TRP A 39 -23.65 -10.37 15.43
CA TRP A 39 -23.38 -11.71 14.90
C TRP A 39 -22.40 -11.66 13.73
N HIS A 40 -22.51 -10.66 12.85
CA HIS A 40 -21.57 -10.42 11.77
C HIS A 40 -20.13 -10.30 12.31
N GLN A 41 -19.91 -9.49 13.33
CA GLN A 41 -18.59 -9.29 13.94
C GLN A 41 -18.08 -10.54 14.69
N ARG A 42 -18.93 -11.18 15.50
CA ARG A 42 -18.59 -12.39 16.26
C ARG A 42 -18.19 -13.56 15.34
N LEU A 43 -18.81 -13.68 14.18
CA LEU A 43 -18.53 -14.71 13.19
C LEU A 43 -17.50 -14.26 12.16
N ARG A 44 -16.57 -13.39 12.56
CA ARG A 44 -15.44 -12.90 11.73
C ARG A 44 -15.90 -12.25 10.44
N HIS A 45 -16.88 -11.38 10.54
CA HIS A 45 -17.43 -10.65 9.40
C HIS A 45 -18.01 -11.57 8.31
N MET A 46 -18.77 -12.57 8.76
CA MET A 46 -19.49 -13.50 7.88
C MET A 46 -20.43 -12.72 6.94
N SER A 47 -20.59 -13.20 5.72
CA SER A 47 -21.48 -12.57 4.74
C SER A 47 -22.94 -12.66 5.18
N GLU A 48 -23.77 -11.73 4.71
CA GLU A 48 -25.21 -11.72 4.94
C GLU A 48 -25.88 -13.07 4.64
N ARG A 49 -25.55 -13.65 3.47
CA ARG A 49 -26.04 -14.99 3.10
C ARG A 49 -25.64 -16.08 4.11
N GLY A 50 -24.43 -16.00 4.66
CA GLY A 50 -23.99 -16.94 5.71
C GLY A 50 -24.79 -16.78 7.00
N LEU A 51 -25.06 -15.55 7.41
CA LEU A 51 -25.89 -15.27 8.58
C LEU A 51 -27.34 -15.73 8.36
N GLN A 52 -27.89 -15.53 7.17
CA GLN A 52 -29.23 -15.96 6.80
C GLN A 52 -29.40 -17.48 6.91
N ILE A 53 -28.43 -18.25 6.37
CA ILE A 53 -28.46 -19.72 6.49
C ILE A 53 -28.42 -20.17 7.96
N LEU A 54 -27.64 -19.50 8.80
CA LEU A 54 -27.58 -19.84 10.23
C LEU A 54 -28.85 -19.43 10.98
N ALA A 55 -29.47 -18.31 10.60
CA ALA A 55 -30.73 -17.86 11.16
C ALA A 55 -31.90 -18.82 10.79
N GLU A 56 -31.98 -19.27 9.52
CA GLU A 56 -32.96 -20.26 9.06
C GLU A 56 -32.84 -21.61 9.79
N ARG A 57 -31.65 -21.94 10.29
CA ARG A 57 -31.41 -23.14 11.08
C ARG A 57 -31.59 -22.94 12.58
N ASP A 58 -32.07 -21.79 13.01
CA ASP A 58 -32.27 -21.40 14.42
C ASP A 58 -31.00 -21.52 15.29
N LEU A 59 -29.81 -21.35 14.66
CA LEU A 59 -28.52 -21.43 15.34
C LEU A 59 -28.04 -20.12 15.96
N LEU A 60 -28.69 -19.00 15.60
CA LEU A 60 -28.33 -17.67 16.08
C LEU A 60 -29.48 -17.08 16.93
N PRO A 61 -29.35 -17.03 18.27
CA PRO A 61 -30.39 -16.47 19.15
C PRO A 61 -30.74 -15.05 18.72
N ARG A 62 -32.05 -14.76 18.68
CA ARG A 62 -32.64 -13.45 18.37
C ARG A 62 -32.47 -12.95 16.95
N LEU A 63 -31.84 -13.73 16.03
CA LEU A 63 -31.69 -13.36 14.67
C LEU A 63 -32.76 -14.07 13.81
N LYS A 64 -33.80 -13.33 13.41
CA LYS A 64 -34.91 -13.86 12.57
C LYS A 64 -34.80 -13.36 11.12
N GLU A 65 -34.56 -12.10 10.95
CA GLU A 65 -34.34 -11.45 9.66
C GLU A 65 -32.92 -10.91 9.61
N VAL A 66 -32.29 -11.05 8.44
CA VAL A 66 -30.93 -10.62 8.24
C VAL A 66 -30.92 -9.54 7.16
N ASP A 67 -30.72 -8.32 7.60
CA ASP A 67 -30.36 -7.19 6.74
C ASP A 67 -29.04 -6.63 7.31
N LEU A 68 -27.95 -6.88 6.60
CA LEU A 68 -26.63 -6.57 7.12
C LEU A 68 -26.29 -5.10 6.85
N PRO A 69 -26.17 -4.26 7.89
CA PRO A 69 -25.76 -2.88 7.72
C PRO A 69 -24.36 -2.76 7.12
N PHE A 70 -24.05 -1.57 6.61
CA PHE A 70 -22.74 -1.28 6.07
C PHE A 70 -21.63 -1.53 7.10
N CYS A 71 -20.63 -2.35 6.71
CA CYS A 71 -19.48 -2.63 7.55
C CYS A 71 -18.20 -2.14 6.87
N GLU A 72 -17.62 -1.06 7.38
CA GLU A 72 -16.38 -0.47 6.87
C GLU A 72 -15.22 -1.48 6.84
N HIS A 73 -15.06 -2.28 7.89
CA HIS A 73 -14.02 -3.31 7.96
C HIS A 73 -14.14 -4.36 6.86
N CYS A 74 -15.37 -4.73 6.47
CA CYS A 74 -15.60 -5.64 5.36
C CYS A 74 -15.21 -5.01 4.03
N VAL A 75 -15.53 -3.74 3.82
CA VAL A 75 -15.18 -3.04 2.58
C VAL A 75 -13.66 -2.97 2.44
N ILE A 76 -12.97 -2.55 3.49
CA ILE A 76 -11.50 -2.41 3.48
C ILE A 76 -10.82 -3.78 3.32
N SER A 77 -11.25 -4.81 4.08
CA SER A 77 -10.59 -6.12 4.09
C SER A 77 -10.90 -7.00 2.89
N LYS A 78 -12.11 -6.88 2.31
CA LYS A 78 -12.57 -7.66 1.17
C LYS A 78 -12.43 -6.91 -0.16
N GLN A 79 -11.83 -5.74 -0.15
CA GLN A 79 -11.59 -4.96 -1.35
C GLN A 79 -10.71 -5.74 -2.33
N HIS A 80 -11.24 -6.09 -3.48
CA HIS A 80 -10.45 -6.70 -4.53
C HIS A 80 -9.43 -5.68 -5.05
N LYS A 81 -8.15 -6.04 -5.02
CA LYS A 81 -7.14 -5.27 -5.74
C LYS A 81 -7.54 -5.24 -7.21
N LEU A 82 -7.76 -4.04 -7.73
CA LEU A 82 -8.02 -3.85 -9.16
C LEU A 82 -6.88 -4.51 -9.95
N LYS A 83 -7.23 -5.45 -10.79
CA LYS A 83 -6.27 -5.97 -11.77
C LYS A 83 -6.05 -4.86 -12.79
N PHE A 84 -4.90 -4.21 -12.72
CA PHE A 84 -4.52 -3.26 -13.77
C PHE A 84 -4.42 -4.01 -15.09
N ALA A 85 -5.14 -3.53 -16.09
CA ALA A 85 -4.94 -4.02 -17.44
C ALA A 85 -3.48 -3.82 -17.85
N ARG A 86 -2.89 -4.76 -18.60
CA ARG A 86 -1.53 -4.57 -19.12
C ARG A 86 -1.50 -3.25 -19.87
N SER A 87 -0.56 -2.38 -19.49
CA SER A 87 -0.37 -1.12 -20.20
C SER A 87 -0.16 -1.41 -21.70
N THR A 88 -1.05 -0.90 -22.52
CA THR A 88 -0.95 -0.98 -23.97
C THR A 88 0.06 0.01 -24.52
N THR A 89 0.41 1.03 -23.76
CA THR A 89 1.41 2.04 -24.11
C THR A 89 2.80 1.53 -23.78
N ARG A 90 3.40 0.81 -24.72
CA ARG A 90 4.83 0.48 -24.66
C ARG A 90 5.64 1.62 -25.27
N SER A 91 6.74 2.00 -24.63
CA SER A 91 7.76 2.84 -25.24
C SER A 91 8.22 2.21 -26.54
N LYS A 92 8.28 2.98 -27.61
CA LYS A 92 8.61 2.48 -28.95
C LYS A 92 10.13 2.49 -29.23
N ASN A 93 10.85 3.35 -28.54
CA ASN A 93 12.28 3.53 -28.71
C ASN A 93 12.98 3.70 -27.35
N ILE A 94 14.30 3.51 -27.40
CA ILE A 94 15.21 3.80 -26.30
C ILE A 94 15.10 5.29 -25.89
N LEU A 95 15.07 5.57 -24.60
CA LEU A 95 14.96 6.90 -23.98
C LEU A 95 13.65 7.67 -24.29
N ASP A 96 12.64 7.02 -24.88
CA ASP A 96 11.32 7.65 -25.00
C ASP A 96 10.69 7.88 -23.63
N LEU A 97 10.90 6.93 -22.69
CA LEU A 97 10.44 7.02 -21.32
C LEU A 97 11.46 6.41 -20.36
N VAL A 98 11.93 7.20 -19.44
CA VAL A 98 12.82 6.79 -18.34
C VAL A 98 12.06 6.91 -17.03
N HIS A 99 12.07 5.87 -16.20
CA HIS A 99 11.61 5.93 -14.81
C HIS A 99 12.78 6.31 -13.91
N SER A 100 12.51 7.10 -12.90
CA SER A 100 13.46 7.40 -11.83
C SER A 100 12.80 7.34 -10.48
N ASP A 101 13.52 6.76 -9.54
CA ASP A 101 13.09 6.69 -8.15
C ASP A 101 14.30 6.84 -7.22
N VAL A 102 14.04 7.37 -6.03
CA VAL A 102 15.04 7.52 -4.97
C VAL A 102 14.65 6.64 -3.80
N TRP A 103 15.51 5.70 -3.49
CA TRP A 103 15.33 4.82 -2.32
C TRP A 103 16.25 5.23 -1.19
N GLU A 104 15.73 5.19 0.04
CA GLU A 104 16.47 5.46 1.26
C GLU A 104 16.82 4.16 1.97
N SER A 105 18.10 3.92 2.20
CA SER A 105 18.56 2.76 2.94
C SER A 105 18.32 2.95 4.45
N PRO A 106 17.87 1.94 5.18
CA PRO A 106 17.82 1.97 6.64
C PRO A 106 19.23 2.15 7.24
N GLU A 107 20.27 1.65 6.57
CA GLU A 107 21.66 1.74 7.00
C GLU A 107 22.50 2.55 6.03
N VAL A 108 23.53 3.21 6.54
CA VAL A 108 24.50 3.94 5.72
C VAL A 108 25.52 2.95 5.15
N SER A 109 25.78 3.03 3.84
CA SER A 109 26.77 2.18 3.19
C SER A 109 28.20 2.49 3.64
N LEU A 110 29.15 1.58 3.41
CA LEU A 110 30.58 1.79 3.68
C LEU A 110 31.16 3.04 3.02
N GLY A 111 30.59 3.46 1.87
CA GLY A 111 30.97 4.70 1.17
C GLY A 111 30.26 5.96 1.69
N GLY A 112 29.45 5.86 2.76
CA GLY A 112 28.71 6.97 3.35
C GLY A 112 27.45 7.36 2.57
N ALA A 113 26.99 6.56 1.62
CA ALA A 113 25.73 6.80 0.91
C ALA A 113 24.55 6.26 1.73
N LYS A 114 23.52 7.09 1.88
CA LYS A 114 22.26 6.73 2.55
C LYS A 114 21.13 6.49 1.54
N TYR A 115 21.27 7.01 0.35
CA TYR A 115 20.26 6.90 -0.70
C TYR A 115 20.88 6.31 -1.95
N PHE A 116 20.05 5.80 -2.84
CA PHE A 116 20.42 5.62 -4.24
C PHE A 116 19.32 6.14 -5.15
N VAL A 117 19.71 6.70 -6.27
CA VAL A 117 18.80 7.06 -7.35
C VAL A 117 18.94 6.04 -8.47
N SER A 118 17.81 5.57 -8.96
CA SER A 118 17.73 4.64 -10.07
C SER A 118 17.13 5.32 -11.31
N PHE A 119 17.65 4.95 -12.49
CA PHE A 119 17.06 5.31 -13.78
C PHE A 119 16.84 4.04 -14.59
N ILE A 120 15.63 3.83 -15.09
CA ILE A 120 15.25 2.65 -15.85
C ILE A 120 14.68 3.09 -17.20
N ASP A 121 15.30 2.72 -18.28
CA ASP A 121 14.74 2.89 -19.62
C ASP A 121 13.65 1.83 -19.86
N VAL A 122 12.43 2.27 -20.12
CA VAL A 122 11.26 1.38 -20.25
C VAL A 122 11.36 0.47 -21.48
N TYR A 123 12.01 0.93 -22.55
CA TYR A 123 12.16 0.16 -23.77
C TYR A 123 13.21 -0.95 -23.63
N SER A 124 14.44 -0.58 -23.27
CA SER A 124 15.56 -1.53 -23.19
C SER A 124 15.61 -2.28 -21.86
N ARG A 125 14.85 -1.85 -20.86
CA ARG A 125 14.89 -2.36 -19.48
C ARG A 125 16.25 -2.19 -18.80
N ARG A 126 17.13 -1.37 -19.35
CA ARG A 126 18.43 -1.08 -18.76
C ARG A 126 18.25 -0.22 -17.52
N LEU A 127 18.93 -0.63 -16.46
CA LEU A 127 18.96 0.03 -15.16
C LEU A 127 20.31 0.70 -14.94
N TRP A 128 20.30 1.92 -14.43
CA TRP A 128 21.46 2.64 -13.88
C TRP A 128 21.14 3.01 -12.44
N VAL A 129 22.12 2.79 -11.55
CA VAL A 129 21.96 3.07 -10.11
C VAL A 129 23.16 3.90 -9.66
N TYR A 130 22.87 4.97 -8.94
CA TYR A 130 23.88 5.87 -8.41
C TYR A 130 23.67 6.02 -6.90
N PRO A 131 24.63 5.59 -6.06
CA PRO A 131 24.59 5.83 -4.63
C PRO A 131 24.85 7.31 -4.35
N ILE A 132 24.05 7.92 -3.48
CA ILE A 132 24.11 9.33 -3.12
C ILE A 132 24.01 9.52 -1.62
N LYS A 133 24.70 10.56 -1.08
CA LYS A 133 24.69 10.87 0.35
C LYS A 133 23.47 11.68 0.78
N ARG A 134 22.92 12.51 -0.11
CA ARG A 134 21.79 13.41 0.15
C ARG A 134 20.86 13.44 -1.08
N LYS A 135 19.58 13.63 -0.87
CA LYS A 135 18.58 13.75 -1.95
C LYS A 135 18.85 14.93 -2.89
N SER A 136 19.49 16.00 -2.41
CA SER A 136 19.89 17.14 -3.25
C SER A 136 20.87 16.79 -4.39
N TYR A 137 21.51 15.63 -4.32
CA TYR A 137 22.39 15.15 -5.42
C TYR A 137 21.64 14.52 -6.59
N VAL A 138 20.33 14.32 -6.49
CA VAL A 138 19.53 13.71 -7.58
C VAL A 138 19.64 14.52 -8.87
N PHE A 139 19.53 15.84 -8.79
CA PHE A 139 19.59 16.69 -9.95
C PHE A 139 20.97 16.70 -10.65
N PRO A 140 22.10 16.91 -9.97
CA PRO A 140 23.42 16.72 -10.56
C PRO A 140 23.62 15.36 -11.23
N ILE A 141 23.26 14.28 -10.55
CA ILE A 141 23.36 12.91 -11.08
C ILE A 141 22.47 12.71 -12.32
N PHE A 142 21.26 13.28 -12.30
CA PHE A 142 20.41 13.22 -13.51
C PHE A 142 21.05 13.90 -14.72
N LYS A 143 21.73 15.02 -14.53
CA LYS A 143 22.47 15.70 -15.62
C LYS A 143 23.59 14.83 -16.17
N GLU A 144 24.39 14.19 -15.31
CA GLU A 144 25.45 13.28 -15.69
C GLU A 144 24.91 12.05 -16.44
N PHE A 145 23.90 11.39 -15.86
CA PHE A 145 23.20 10.27 -16.47
C PHE A 145 22.69 10.63 -17.85
N LYS A 146 21.97 11.75 -17.97
CA LYS A 146 21.44 12.24 -19.25
C LYS A 146 22.55 12.41 -20.28
N ALA A 147 23.63 13.09 -19.95
CA ALA A 147 24.75 13.32 -20.84
C ALA A 147 25.36 11.99 -21.31
N GLN A 148 25.59 11.05 -20.41
CA GLN A 148 26.17 9.73 -20.71
C GLN A 148 25.28 8.90 -21.63
N VAL A 149 23.98 8.80 -21.34
CA VAL A 149 23.10 7.92 -22.12
C VAL A 149 22.76 8.51 -23.48
N GLU A 150 22.61 9.82 -23.57
CA GLU A 150 22.37 10.49 -24.85
C GLU A 150 23.60 10.39 -25.78
N LEU A 151 24.82 10.53 -25.23
CA LEU A 151 26.04 10.32 -25.99
C LEU A 151 26.20 8.88 -26.52
N LYS A 152 25.90 7.88 -25.63
CA LYS A 152 26.01 6.46 -25.99
C LYS A 152 24.96 5.99 -26.98
N THR A 153 23.76 6.57 -26.95
CA THR A 153 22.65 6.09 -27.79
C THR A 153 22.38 6.96 -29.01
N GLY A 154 22.93 8.17 -29.06
CA GLY A 154 22.58 9.18 -30.05
C GLY A 154 21.16 9.69 -29.98
N LYS A 155 20.41 9.31 -28.92
CA LYS A 155 19.01 9.69 -28.72
C LYS A 155 18.83 10.55 -27.46
N ARG A 156 17.80 11.38 -27.45
CA ARG A 156 17.49 12.26 -26.32
C ARG A 156 16.42 11.62 -25.41
N ILE A 157 16.50 11.88 -24.12
CA ILE A 157 15.44 11.54 -23.17
C ILE A 157 14.23 12.44 -23.49
N LYS A 158 13.09 11.83 -23.80
CA LYS A 158 11.85 12.55 -24.11
C LYS A 158 10.98 12.74 -22.89
N CYS A 159 10.88 11.73 -22.04
CA CYS A 159 10.01 11.74 -20.87
C CYS A 159 10.73 11.14 -19.67
N LEU A 160 10.60 11.81 -18.51
CA LEU A 160 11.03 11.28 -17.23
C LEU A 160 9.79 11.09 -16.34
N ARG A 161 9.58 9.86 -15.87
CA ARG A 161 8.54 9.51 -14.90
C ARG A 161 9.16 9.33 -13.53
N THR A 162 8.62 10.07 -12.55
CA THR A 162 9.09 10.05 -11.17
C THR A 162 7.90 9.90 -10.23
N ASN A 163 8.16 9.58 -8.97
CA ASN A 163 7.20 9.83 -7.91
C ASN A 163 7.06 11.35 -7.66
N ASN A 164 6.16 11.74 -6.73
CA ASN A 164 5.97 13.15 -6.34
C ASN A 164 7.00 13.63 -5.30
N GLY A 165 8.18 13.02 -5.25
CA GLY A 165 9.24 13.40 -4.33
C GLY A 165 9.72 14.83 -4.55
N GLY A 166 9.98 15.57 -3.46
CA GLY A 166 10.43 16.95 -3.50
C GLY A 166 11.73 17.16 -4.29
N GLU A 167 12.58 16.13 -4.34
CA GLU A 167 13.85 16.12 -5.07
C GLU A 167 13.72 16.30 -6.59
N TYR A 168 12.53 16.03 -7.15
CA TYR A 168 12.24 16.20 -8.58
C TYR A 168 11.41 17.45 -8.90
N VAL A 169 10.98 18.20 -7.89
CA VAL A 169 10.08 19.36 -8.01
C VAL A 169 10.81 20.68 -7.79
N ASP A 170 12.08 20.64 -7.46
CA ASP A 170 12.92 21.81 -7.25
C ASP A 170 12.95 22.71 -8.48
N GLY A 171 13.03 24.03 -8.26
CA GLY A 171 12.99 25.05 -9.30
C GLY A 171 14.01 24.85 -10.40
N ASP A 172 15.24 24.44 -10.03
CA ASP A 172 16.32 24.16 -10.97
C ASP A 172 16.01 22.96 -11.87
N PHE A 173 15.41 21.93 -11.31
CA PHE A 173 14.99 20.75 -12.05
C PHE A 173 13.87 21.09 -13.04
N LEU A 174 12.92 21.92 -12.63
CA LEU A 174 11.83 22.39 -13.49
C LEU A 174 12.32 23.25 -14.64
N ALA A 175 13.24 24.17 -14.37
CA ALA A 175 13.87 24.99 -15.39
C ALA A 175 14.63 24.14 -16.42
N PHE A 176 15.35 23.11 -15.95
CA PHE A 176 16.10 22.19 -16.79
C PHE A 176 15.18 21.34 -17.70
N TYR A 177 14.07 20.82 -17.19
CA TYR A 177 13.09 20.10 -18.00
C TYR A 177 12.56 20.97 -19.14
N LYS A 178 12.18 22.22 -18.84
CA LYS A 178 11.70 23.17 -19.85
C LYS A 178 12.79 23.46 -20.89
N GLN A 179 14.02 23.74 -20.44
CA GLN A 179 15.15 24.04 -21.34
C GLN A 179 15.49 22.87 -22.27
N LYS A 180 15.41 21.64 -21.78
CA LYS A 180 15.77 20.43 -22.56
C LYS A 180 14.60 19.77 -23.26
N GLY A 181 13.37 20.29 -23.11
CA GLY A 181 12.14 19.75 -23.71
C GLY A 181 11.77 18.35 -23.17
N ILE A 182 12.09 18.07 -21.90
CA ILE A 182 11.76 16.78 -21.27
C ILE A 182 10.38 16.85 -20.68
N ILE A 183 9.52 15.92 -21.09
CA ILE A 183 8.16 15.78 -20.52
C ILE A 183 8.25 15.13 -19.15
N ARG A 184 7.56 15.69 -18.17
CA ARG A 184 7.42 15.06 -16.84
C ARG A 184 6.13 14.25 -16.75
N GLN A 185 6.25 13.06 -16.20
CA GLN A 185 5.13 12.24 -15.79
C GLN A 185 5.29 11.87 -14.32
N PHE A 186 4.16 11.77 -13.62
CA PHE A 186 4.14 11.31 -12.23
C PHE A 186 3.55 9.91 -12.16
N SER A 187 4.10 9.07 -11.30
CA SER A 187 3.44 7.83 -10.91
C SER A 187 2.25 8.14 -9.99
N VAL A 188 1.23 7.31 -10.08
CA VAL A 188 0.09 7.42 -9.15
C VAL A 188 0.56 7.02 -7.76
N PRO A 189 0.27 7.82 -6.71
CA PRO A 189 0.62 7.47 -5.34
C PRO A 189 0.08 6.08 -4.97
N HIS A 190 0.84 5.33 -4.18
CA HIS A 190 0.47 3.99 -3.67
C HIS A 190 0.23 2.89 -4.72
N THR A 191 0.64 3.09 -5.95
CA THR A 191 0.65 2.01 -6.96
C THR A 191 2.05 1.45 -7.11
N PRO A 192 2.28 0.15 -6.83
CA PRO A 192 3.54 -0.51 -7.18
C PRO A 192 3.68 -0.52 -8.71
N GLN A 193 4.85 -0.17 -9.18
CA GLN A 193 5.19 -0.17 -10.61
C GLN A 193 5.89 -1.46 -11.02
#